data_ab7c826fd3b0b57412602a4a1feb07f0
#
_entry.id   ab7c826fd3b0b57412602a4a1feb07f0
#
_cell.length_a   1.000
_cell.length_b   1.000
_cell.length_c   1.000
_cell.angle_alpha   90.00
_cell.angle_beta   90.00
_cell.angle_gamma   90.00
#
_symmetry.space_group_name_H-M   'P 1'
#
loop_
_entity.id
_entity.type
_entity.pdbx_description
1 polymer ?
#
loop_
_entity_poly.entity_id
_entity_poly.type
_entity_poly.pdbx_seq_one_letter_code
_entity_poly.pdbx_strand_id
1 'polypeptide(L)'
;MADVYLTVDADMELRRAVGLRTRVKSAVLSVLEAALEVSKLGTRTVHKDAPLILNVGGCEIRYSLDLDGECATVWSAEPAREDPVVKTG
;
A
#
# COMPACT_ATOMS: atom_id res chain seq x y z
N MET A 1 2.67 -5.07 17.33
CA MET A 1 3.61 -5.22 16.27
C MET A 1 2.94 -5.03 14.93
N ALA A 2 3.51 -4.26 14.08
CA ALA A 2 2.88 -3.93 12.81
C ALA A 2 3.10 -5.02 11.77
N ASP A 3 2.05 -5.41 11.09
CA ASP A 3 2.14 -6.44 10.07
C ASP A 3 1.50 -5.99 8.77
N VAL A 4 1.98 -6.52 7.68
CA VAL A 4 1.43 -6.23 6.36
C VAL A 4 1.01 -7.55 5.73
N TYR A 5 -0.26 -7.61 5.31
CA TYR A 5 -0.80 -8.80 4.68
C TYR A 5 -1.05 -8.53 3.21
N LEU A 6 -0.94 -9.55 2.39
CA LEU A 6 -1.20 -9.45 0.96
C LEU A 6 -2.31 -10.40 0.60
N THR A 7 -3.26 -9.94 -0.19
CA THR A 7 -4.27 -10.87 -0.70
C THR A 7 -3.60 -11.76 -1.74
N VAL A 8 -4.27 -12.82 -2.11
CA VAL A 8 -3.74 -13.75 -3.09
C VAL A 8 -3.48 -13.03 -4.40
N ASP A 9 -4.42 -12.18 -4.82
CA ASP A 9 -4.26 -11.46 -6.08
C ASP A 9 -3.06 -10.52 -6.04
N ALA A 10 -2.89 -9.79 -4.95
CA ALA A 10 -1.77 -8.87 -4.82
C ALA A 10 -0.46 -9.65 -4.82
N ASP A 11 -0.43 -10.76 -4.09
CA ASP A 11 0.78 -11.54 -3.99
C ASP A 11 1.19 -12.09 -5.35
N MET A 12 0.24 -12.56 -6.12
CA MET A 12 0.54 -13.12 -7.43
C MET A 12 1.09 -12.05 -8.36
N GLU A 13 0.52 -10.86 -8.33
CA GLU A 13 1.01 -9.79 -9.18
C GLU A 13 2.42 -9.38 -8.78
N LEU A 14 2.68 -9.34 -7.48
CA LEU A 14 3.98 -8.89 -7.02
C LEU A 14 5.09 -9.91 -7.24
N ARG A 15 4.72 -11.13 -7.52
CA ARG A 15 5.74 -12.13 -7.79
C ARG A 15 6.35 -11.98 -9.17
N ARG A 16 5.76 -11.14 -10.00
CA ARG A 16 6.27 -10.98 -11.36
C ARG A 16 7.65 -10.37 -11.40
N ALA A 17 8.02 -9.58 -10.42
CA ALA A 17 9.31 -8.94 -10.42
C ALA A 17 10.06 -9.30 -9.16
N VAL A 18 11.33 -9.62 -9.31
CA VAL A 18 12.15 -9.99 -8.19
C VAL A 18 12.26 -8.84 -7.21
N GLY A 19 12.01 -9.11 -5.96
CA GLY A 19 12.15 -8.09 -4.91
C GLY A 19 11.00 -7.11 -4.78
N LEU A 20 10.06 -7.13 -5.71
CA LEU A 20 8.98 -6.17 -5.66
C LEU A 20 8.09 -6.40 -4.46
N ARG A 21 7.80 -7.64 -4.14
CA ARG A 21 6.95 -7.96 -3.00
C ARG A 21 7.56 -7.42 -1.73
N THR A 22 8.86 -7.59 -1.53
CA THR A 22 9.54 -7.08 -0.36
C THR A 22 9.48 -5.56 -0.31
N ARG A 23 9.68 -4.92 -1.46
CA ARG A 23 9.64 -3.46 -1.50
C ARG A 23 8.26 -2.92 -1.18
N VAL A 24 7.22 -3.58 -1.66
CA VAL A 24 5.86 -3.16 -1.39
C VAL A 24 5.55 -3.33 0.08
N LYS A 25 5.92 -4.46 0.65
CA LYS A 25 5.65 -4.70 2.07
C LYS A 25 6.38 -3.66 2.93
N SER A 26 7.60 -3.35 2.56
CA SER A 26 8.39 -2.38 3.31
C SER A 26 7.78 -0.98 3.21
N ALA A 27 7.34 -0.60 2.01
CA ALA A 27 6.75 0.72 1.80
C ALA A 27 5.43 0.85 2.56
N VAL A 28 4.58 -0.16 2.50
CA VAL A 28 3.31 -0.13 3.19
C VAL A 28 3.53 -0.15 4.71
N LEU A 29 4.51 -0.92 5.17
CA LEU A 29 4.83 -0.96 6.59
C LEU A 29 5.26 0.43 7.08
N SER A 30 6.04 1.15 6.29
CA SER A 30 6.46 2.49 6.66
C SER A 30 5.26 3.42 6.82
N VAL A 31 4.30 3.32 5.92
CA VAL A 31 3.09 4.14 6.00
C VAL A 31 2.30 3.76 7.26
N LEU A 32 2.19 2.47 7.53
CA LEU A 32 1.46 1.99 8.69
C LEU A 32 2.12 2.49 9.98
N GLU A 33 3.42 2.41 10.06
CA GLU A 33 4.13 2.85 11.25
C GLU A 33 3.98 4.35 11.46
N ALA A 34 4.03 5.12 10.39
CA ALA A 34 3.84 6.56 10.49
C ALA A 34 2.43 6.88 10.97
N ALA A 35 1.44 6.16 10.45
CA ALA A 35 0.05 6.38 10.87
C ALA A 35 -0.15 6.00 12.33
N LEU A 36 0.51 4.95 12.79
CA LEU A 36 0.39 4.55 14.18
C LEU A 36 1.01 5.61 15.09
N GLU A 37 2.10 6.22 14.67
CA GLU A 37 2.72 7.26 15.47
C GLU A 37 1.79 8.47 15.59
N VAL A 38 1.16 8.86 14.49
CA VAL A 38 0.24 9.97 14.51
C VAL A 38 -0.96 9.64 15.40
N SER A 39 -1.41 8.40 15.36
CA SER A 39 -2.53 7.98 16.16
C SER A 39 -2.21 8.07 17.65
N LYS A 40 -0.97 7.82 18.03
CA LYS A 40 -0.58 7.91 19.42
C LYS A 40 -0.66 9.34 19.92
N LEU A 41 -0.58 10.30 19.03
CA LEU A 41 -0.66 11.69 19.44
C LEU A 41 -2.11 12.15 19.57
N GLY A 42 -3.05 11.24 19.40
CA GLY A 42 -4.44 11.58 19.58
C GLY A 42 -5.15 12.06 18.34
N THR A 43 -4.47 12.11 17.22
CA THR A 43 -5.08 12.56 16.01
C THR A 43 -5.69 11.40 15.28
N ARG A 44 -6.99 11.45 15.05
CA ARG A 44 -7.60 10.38 14.37
C ARG A 44 -8.07 10.81 13.08
N THR A 45 -7.33 10.63 12.04
CA THR A 45 -7.77 11.07 10.75
C THR A 45 -7.77 9.90 9.80
N VAL A 46 -7.91 8.74 10.29
CA VAL A 46 -7.87 7.59 9.44
C VAL A 46 -9.19 7.29 8.82
N HIS A 47 -9.21 7.12 7.52
CA HIS A 47 -10.40 6.77 6.81
C HIS A 47 -10.33 5.30 6.48
N LYS A 48 -11.04 4.50 7.23
CA LYS A 48 -10.98 3.10 7.00
C LYS A 48 -11.65 2.66 5.76
N ASP A 49 -12.58 3.40 5.27
CA ASP A 49 -13.35 2.97 4.14
C ASP A 49 -12.74 3.28 2.79
N ALA A 50 -11.82 4.13 2.72
CA ALA A 50 -11.28 4.52 1.43
C ALA A 50 -9.94 3.82 1.21
N PRO A 51 -9.77 3.12 0.11
CA PRO A 51 -8.49 2.48 -0.13
C PRO A 51 -7.43 3.52 -0.41
N LEU A 52 -6.24 3.26 0.06
CA LEU A 52 -5.11 4.13 -0.19
C LEU A 52 -4.33 3.59 -1.38
N ILE A 53 -3.66 4.47 -2.08
CA ILE A 53 -2.92 4.08 -3.26
C ILE A 53 -1.47 4.53 -3.13
N LEU A 54 -0.57 3.64 -3.46
CA LEU A 54 0.85 3.91 -3.36
C LEU A 54 1.53 3.36 -4.61
N ASN A 55 2.46 4.09 -5.16
CA ASN A 55 3.20 3.60 -6.32
C ASN A 55 4.55 3.08 -5.86
N VAL A 56 4.83 1.83 -6.14
CA VAL A 56 6.08 1.21 -5.76
C VAL A 56 6.60 0.42 -6.95
N GLY A 57 7.81 0.77 -7.40
CA GLY A 57 8.43 -0.01 -8.46
C GLY A 57 7.64 -0.08 -9.74
N GLY A 58 6.90 0.95 -10.05
CA GLY A 58 6.09 0.96 -11.27
C GLY A 58 4.77 0.25 -11.13
N CYS A 59 4.38 -0.10 -9.91
CA CYS A 59 3.07 -0.71 -9.68
C CYS A 59 2.22 0.18 -8.82
N GLU A 60 0.93 0.17 -9.09
CA GLU A 60 -0.03 0.89 -8.29
C GLU A 60 -0.57 -0.07 -7.24
N ILE A 61 -0.34 0.21 -6.00
CA ILE A 61 -0.69 -0.67 -4.90
C ILE A 61 -1.88 -0.08 -4.17
N ARG A 62 -2.93 -0.88 -4.02
CA ARG A 62 -4.10 -0.45 -3.27
C ARG A 62 -4.10 -1.18 -1.95
N TYR A 63 -4.21 -0.44 -0.87
CA TYR A 63 -4.12 -1.04 0.44
C TYR A 63 -5.00 -0.30 1.43
N SER A 64 -5.21 -0.91 2.58
CA SER A 64 -5.95 -0.27 3.66
C SER A 64 -5.19 -0.46 4.96
N LEU A 65 -5.46 0.38 5.92
CA LEU A 65 -4.81 0.33 7.21
C LEU A 65 -5.83 0.03 8.30
N ASP A 66 -5.42 -0.80 9.24
CA ASP A 66 -6.26 -1.06 10.40
C ASP A 66 -5.39 -0.70 11.60
N LEU A 67 -5.57 0.49 12.13
CA LEU A 67 -4.73 0.96 13.21
C LEU A 67 -5.02 0.23 14.52
N ASP A 68 -6.24 -0.20 14.72
CA ASP A 68 -6.57 -0.92 15.93
C ASP A 68 -5.87 -2.26 15.97
N GLY A 69 -5.78 -2.92 14.83
CA GLY A 69 -5.09 -4.19 14.74
C GLY A 69 -3.62 -4.04 14.40
N GLU A 70 -3.15 -2.81 14.18
CA GLU A 70 -1.77 -2.54 13.82
C GLU A 70 -1.34 -3.33 12.59
N CYS A 71 -2.18 -3.33 11.59
CA CYS A 71 -1.87 -4.07 10.36
C CYS A 71 -2.35 -3.33 9.12
N ALA A 72 -1.85 -3.74 8.00
CA ALA A 72 -2.26 -3.19 6.71
C ALA A 72 -2.52 -4.35 5.78
N THR A 73 -3.44 -4.17 4.85
CA THR A 73 -3.74 -5.20 3.87
C THR A 73 -3.56 -4.62 2.49
N VAL A 74 -2.76 -5.28 1.67
CA VAL A 74 -2.57 -4.90 0.27
C VAL A 74 -3.60 -5.68 -0.53
N TRP A 75 -4.55 -4.96 -1.11
CA TRP A 75 -5.65 -5.59 -1.82
C TRP A 75 -5.35 -5.91 -3.27
N SER A 76 -4.60 -5.06 -3.92
CA SER A 76 -4.28 -5.31 -5.32
C SER A 76 -2.99 -4.61 -5.70
N ALA A 77 -2.36 -5.10 -6.73
CA ALA A 77 -1.16 -4.49 -7.28
C ALA A 77 -1.29 -4.58 -8.78
N GLU A 78 -1.21 -3.46 -9.45
CA GLU A 78 -1.34 -3.43 -10.91
C GLU A 78 -0.22 -2.61 -11.49
N PRO A 79 0.24 -2.94 -12.68
CA PRO A 79 1.26 -2.11 -13.31
C PRO A 79 0.71 -0.71 -13.46
N ALA A 80 1.50 0.27 -13.12
CA ALA A 80 1.05 1.64 -13.26
C ALA A 80 0.88 1.91 -14.74
N ARG A 81 -0.30 2.46 -15.13
CA ARG A 81 -0.51 2.74 -16.46
C ARG A 81 0.11 3.99 -16.79
N GLU A 82 0.88 4.03 -17.78
CA GLU A 82 1.42 5.22 -18.17
C GLU A 82 0.45 5.76 -19.04
N ASP A 83 -0.07 6.83 -18.87
CA ASP A 83 -1.07 7.40 -19.68
C ASP A 83 -0.42 8.20 -20.75
N PRO A 84 -0.32 7.67 -21.90
CA PRO A 84 0.40 8.32 -22.94
C PRO A 84 -0.25 9.52 -23.36
N VAL A 85 -1.42 9.64 -23.17
CA VAL A 85 -2.07 10.67 -23.56
C VAL A 85 -1.77 11.87 -23.13
N VAL A 86 -1.35 11.84 -22.09
CA VAL A 86 -1.06 12.95 -21.59
C VAL A 86 -0.45 13.81 -22.39
N LYS A 87 0.06 13.52 -23.17
CA LYS A 87 0.80 14.29 -23.78
C LYS A 87 0.26 15.03 -24.55
N THR A 88 -0.13 15.25 -24.68
CA THR A 88 -0.68 15.88 -25.43
C THR A 88 -0.31 16.86 -25.73
N GLY A 89 0.13 16.97 -25.62
CA GLY A 89 0.61 17.96 -26.12
C GLY A 89 0.45 18.79 -26.41
#